data_0f533609ec5be9424c3168d9c99d1351
#
_entry.id   0f533609ec5be9424c3168d9c99d1351
#
_cell.length_a   1.000
_cell.length_b   1.000
_cell.length_c   1.000
_cell.angle_alpha   90.00
_cell.angle_beta   90.00
_cell.angle_gamma   90.00
#
_symmetry.space_group_name_H-M   'P 1'
#
loop_
_entity.id
_entity.type
_entity.pdbx_description
1 polymer ?
#
loop_
_entity_poly.entity_id
_entity_poly.type
_entity_poly.pdbx_seq_one_letter_code
_entity_poly.pdbx_strand_id
1 'polypeptide(L)'
;RLSARSLLFSEIKQLHPTMKTFSVAALAAIALAPNTAAFSPAPRSVTANARSALFSTVDDKTEVREYFNNEGFNRWNKIYSESDEVNNVQLDIRNGHDQTIQKILNWISDDGDIAGKTVCDCGCGVGSLAIPLAQMGAKISASDISDAMANEAADRAKAMGIRNAKFYTSDLESVKGKYNTVTCVDVAIHYPTEKMAEMVGHLCSLADERVLISFAPKTWYYELLKKIGELFPGPSKTTRAYLHDEQVVRDALQKAGFEVAREEMTGTSFYFSRLLEAKRV
;
A
#
# COMPACT_ATOMS: atom_id res chain seq x y z
N ARG A 1 29.13 29.56 9.34
CA ARG A 1 28.25 28.37 9.56
C ARG A 1 27.18 28.42 8.49
N LEU A 2 27.35 27.61 7.43
CA LEU A 2 26.32 27.37 6.40
C LEU A 2 25.12 26.69 7.05
N SER A 3 23.92 27.18 6.79
CA SER A 3 22.70 26.60 7.35
C SER A 3 22.48 25.18 6.78
N ALA A 4 21.83 24.29 7.54
CA ALA A 4 21.48 22.94 7.10
C ALA A 4 20.77 22.91 5.73
N ARG A 5 20.11 24.01 5.35
CA ARG A 5 19.50 24.23 4.03
C ARG A 5 20.52 24.27 2.89
N SER A 6 21.69 24.90 3.11
CA SER A 6 22.72 25.04 2.06
C SER A 6 23.44 23.73 1.76
N LEU A 7 23.61 22.87 2.77
CA LEU A 7 24.20 21.54 2.62
C LEU A 7 23.23 20.58 1.90
N LEU A 8 21.95 20.62 2.24
CA LEU A 8 20.92 19.81 1.58
C LEU A 8 20.82 20.11 0.07
N PHE A 9 20.89 21.42 -0.31
CA PHE A 9 20.86 21.85 -1.71
C PHE A 9 22.09 21.43 -2.51
N SER A 10 23.27 21.30 -1.87
CA SER A 10 24.49 20.87 -2.55
C SER A 10 24.51 19.36 -2.85
N GLU A 11 23.94 18.54 -1.95
CA GLU A 11 23.85 17.09 -2.16
C GLU A 11 22.80 16.70 -3.19
N ILE A 12 21.67 17.42 -3.27
CA ILE A 12 20.60 17.18 -4.27
C ILE A 12 21.11 17.43 -5.70
N LYS A 13 22.10 18.30 -5.91
CA LYS A 13 22.68 18.58 -7.24
C LYS A 13 23.53 17.44 -7.82
N GLN A 14 23.95 16.49 -7.00
CA GLN A 14 24.79 15.33 -7.43
C GLN A 14 23.97 14.08 -7.80
N LEU A 15 22.64 14.12 -7.72
CA LEU A 15 21.78 12.99 -8.02
C LEU A 15 21.64 12.75 -9.55
N HIS A 16 21.51 11.47 -9.92
CA HIS A 16 21.49 10.92 -11.29
C HIS A 16 20.52 11.66 -12.24
N PRO A 17 20.77 11.73 -13.56
CA PRO A 17 19.98 12.50 -14.54
C PRO A 17 18.47 12.18 -14.59
N THR A 18 18.08 10.95 -14.26
CA THR A 18 16.67 10.52 -14.22
C THR A 18 15.87 11.12 -13.04
N MET A 19 16.54 11.69 -12.04
CA MET A 19 15.91 12.33 -10.88
C MET A 19 15.71 13.83 -11.03
N LYS A 20 16.21 14.46 -12.09
CA LYS A 20 16.10 15.92 -12.31
C LYS A 20 14.66 16.39 -12.58
N THR A 21 13.74 15.48 -12.86
CA THR A 21 12.30 15.76 -13.07
C THR A 21 11.48 15.68 -11.77
N PHE A 22 12.04 15.14 -10.68
CA PHE A 22 11.38 15.21 -9.37
C PHE A 22 11.57 16.61 -8.80
N SER A 23 10.55 17.39 -8.95
CA SER A 23 10.54 18.82 -8.69
C SER A 23 10.92 19.15 -7.25
N VAL A 24 11.90 20.04 -7.09
CA VAL A 24 12.19 20.79 -5.85
C VAL A 24 10.93 21.43 -5.25
N ALA A 25 9.87 21.58 -6.04
CA ALA A 25 8.54 22.03 -5.62
C ALA A 25 7.86 21.11 -4.59
N ALA A 26 8.09 19.79 -4.65
CA ALA A 26 7.49 18.85 -3.68
C ALA A 26 8.06 19.05 -2.25
N LEU A 27 9.34 19.39 -2.14
CA LEU A 27 10.00 19.73 -0.87
C LEU A 27 9.55 21.10 -0.34
N ALA A 28 9.23 22.05 -1.22
CA ALA A 28 8.76 23.38 -0.84
C ALA A 28 7.29 23.39 -0.38
N ALA A 29 6.44 22.51 -0.91
CA ALA A 29 5.02 22.42 -0.50
C ALA A 29 4.84 21.90 0.94
N ILE A 30 5.78 21.08 1.44
CA ILE A 30 5.78 20.61 2.83
C ILE A 30 6.19 21.74 3.79
N ALA A 31 6.96 22.73 3.31
CA ALA A 31 7.49 23.82 4.12
C ALA A 31 6.60 25.08 4.24
N LEU A 32 5.49 25.16 3.48
CA LEU A 32 4.66 26.38 3.35
C LEU A 32 3.23 26.26 3.88
N ALA A 33 2.88 25.19 4.65
CA ALA A 33 1.60 25.15 5.34
C ALA A 33 1.61 26.12 6.55
N PRO A 34 0.63 27.04 6.68
CA PRO A 34 0.61 28.00 7.76
C PRO A 34 0.28 27.32 9.10
N ASN A 35 1.15 27.53 10.08
CA ASN A 35 0.96 27.16 11.49
C ASN A 35 -0.04 28.12 12.13
N THR A 36 -1.23 27.65 12.47
CA THR A 36 -2.11 28.36 13.42
C THR A 36 -2.69 27.36 14.41
N ALA A 37 -2.03 27.21 15.55
CA ALA A 37 -2.66 27.06 16.87
C ALA A 37 -1.56 26.93 17.93
N ALA A 38 -1.45 27.94 18.77
CA ALA A 38 -0.65 27.92 19.97
C ALA A 38 -1.34 27.10 21.06
N PHE A 39 -0.63 26.13 21.64
CA PHE A 39 -1.03 25.50 22.92
C PHE A 39 0.16 25.53 23.87
N SER A 40 -0.05 26.16 25.01
CA SER A 40 0.91 26.24 26.13
C SER A 40 1.05 24.88 26.84
N PRO A 41 2.27 24.48 27.23
CA PRO A 41 2.47 23.29 28.03
C PRO A 41 2.48 23.59 29.51
N ALA A 42 1.68 22.87 30.30
CA ALA A 42 1.87 22.77 31.75
C ALA A 42 2.84 21.62 32.09
N PRO A 43 3.76 21.77 33.03
CA PRO A 43 4.76 20.77 33.37
C PRO A 43 4.18 19.70 34.30
N ARG A 44 4.25 18.42 33.93
CA ARG A 44 4.17 17.31 34.87
C ARG A 44 5.37 16.39 34.68
N SER A 45 6.21 16.38 35.69
CA SER A 45 7.30 15.43 35.88
C SER A 45 6.73 14.03 36.13
N VAL A 46 7.02 13.07 35.24
CA VAL A 46 6.81 11.64 35.48
C VAL A 46 8.11 10.92 35.16
N THR A 47 8.60 10.20 36.14
CA THR A 47 9.86 9.46 36.20
C THR A 47 10.02 8.45 35.04
N ALA A 48 11.23 8.36 34.51
CA ALA A 48 11.61 7.71 33.25
C ALA A 48 11.46 6.17 33.19
N ASN A 49 11.04 5.48 34.25
CA ASN A 49 11.01 4.00 34.32
C ASN A 49 9.66 3.33 34.02
N ALA A 50 8.59 4.11 33.77
CA ALA A 50 7.26 3.55 33.45
C ALA A 50 6.90 3.57 31.96
N ARG A 51 7.75 4.13 31.09
CA ARG A 51 7.45 4.30 29.67
C ARG A 51 7.84 3.13 28.77
N SER A 52 8.64 2.18 29.24
CA SER A 52 9.09 1.04 28.44
C SER A 52 8.11 -0.12 28.40
N ALA A 53 7.13 -0.17 29.31
CA ALA A 53 6.19 -1.30 29.42
C ALA A 53 4.80 -1.06 28.75
N LEU A 54 4.53 0.15 28.24
CA LEU A 54 3.22 0.54 27.68
C LEU A 54 3.15 0.52 26.15
N PHE A 55 4.25 0.19 25.46
CA PHE A 55 4.29 0.19 23.98
C PHE A 55 4.31 -1.21 23.34
N SER A 56 3.96 -2.26 24.08
CA SER A 56 4.20 -3.64 23.65
C SER A 56 2.97 -4.54 23.50
N THR A 57 1.74 -4.06 23.35
CA THR A 57 0.58 -4.97 23.31
C THR A 57 -0.58 -4.63 22.40
N VAL A 58 -0.44 -3.66 21.49
CA VAL A 58 -1.42 -3.58 20.38
C VAL A 58 -0.85 -4.36 19.21
N ASP A 59 -1.47 -5.47 18.87
CA ASP A 59 -1.16 -6.24 17.67
C ASP A 59 -1.30 -5.31 16.44
N ASP A 60 -0.25 -5.22 15.61
CA ASP A 60 -0.22 -4.38 14.41
C ASP A 60 -1.50 -4.54 13.56
N LYS A 61 -2.08 -5.75 13.52
CA LYS A 61 -3.33 -6.05 12.83
C LYS A 61 -4.54 -5.34 13.44
N THR A 62 -4.60 -5.27 14.77
CA THR A 62 -5.70 -4.58 15.46
C THR A 62 -5.64 -3.08 15.16
N GLU A 63 -4.44 -2.48 15.18
CA GLU A 63 -4.24 -1.07 14.82
C GLU A 63 -4.69 -0.79 13.37
N VAL A 64 -4.28 -1.64 12.42
CA VAL A 64 -4.66 -1.52 11.00
C VAL A 64 -6.18 -1.68 10.83
N ARG A 65 -6.78 -2.68 11.46
CA ARG A 65 -8.24 -2.92 11.41
C ARG A 65 -9.04 -1.75 11.96
N GLU A 66 -8.67 -1.26 13.14
CA GLU A 66 -9.35 -0.13 13.76
C GLU A 66 -9.22 1.14 12.92
N TYR A 67 -8.04 1.40 12.37
CA TYR A 67 -7.83 2.53 11.49
C TYR A 67 -8.74 2.46 10.26
N PHE A 68 -8.74 1.35 9.52
CA PHE A 68 -9.53 1.22 8.28
C PHE A 68 -11.04 1.07 8.50
N ASN A 69 -11.48 0.72 9.71
CA ASN A 69 -12.91 0.71 10.07
C ASN A 69 -13.45 2.08 10.50
N ASN A 70 -12.56 3.03 10.85
CA ASN A 70 -12.95 4.32 11.40
C ASN A 70 -12.46 5.48 10.51
N GLU A 71 -11.45 6.21 10.98
CA GLU A 71 -10.95 7.41 10.30
C GLU A 71 -10.38 7.10 8.89
N GLY A 72 -9.72 5.96 8.75
CA GLY A 72 -9.14 5.50 7.50
C GLY A 72 -10.18 5.23 6.44
N PHE A 73 -11.33 4.62 6.78
CA PHE A 73 -12.37 4.30 5.82
C PHE A 73 -12.82 5.54 5.04
N ASN A 74 -13.25 6.60 5.73
CA ASN A 74 -13.73 7.82 5.07
C ASN A 74 -12.67 8.45 4.17
N ARG A 75 -11.40 8.43 4.62
CA ARG A 75 -10.27 8.98 3.87
C ARG A 75 -9.99 8.16 2.61
N TRP A 76 -9.82 6.85 2.75
CA TRP A 76 -9.43 5.99 1.64
C TRP A 76 -10.58 5.71 0.67
N ASN A 77 -11.83 5.68 1.16
CA ASN A 77 -13.00 5.63 0.30
C ASN A 77 -13.10 6.86 -0.62
N LYS A 78 -12.79 8.06 -0.10
CA LYS A 78 -12.68 9.27 -0.92
C LYS A 78 -11.50 9.23 -1.90
N ILE A 79 -10.34 8.72 -1.46
CA ILE A 79 -9.15 8.58 -2.32
C ILE A 79 -9.45 7.63 -3.48
N TYR A 80 -10.10 6.50 -3.24
CA TYR A 80 -10.40 5.47 -4.24
C TYR A 80 -11.80 5.61 -4.87
N SER A 81 -12.38 6.80 -4.85
CA SER A 81 -13.61 7.16 -5.54
C SER A 81 -13.35 8.30 -6.54
N GLU A 82 -14.33 8.60 -7.39
CA GLU A 82 -14.27 9.73 -8.34
C GLU A 82 -14.55 11.09 -7.66
N SER A 83 -14.51 11.15 -6.32
CA SER A 83 -14.79 12.39 -5.58
C SER A 83 -13.75 13.47 -5.88
N ASP A 84 -14.21 14.68 -6.15
CA ASP A 84 -13.36 15.87 -6.30
C ASP A 84 -12.92 16.48 -4.96
N GLU A 85 -13.42 15.94 -3.83
CA GLU A 85 -13.10 16.41 -2.47
C GLU A 85 -11.76 15.86 -1.94
N VAL A 86 -10.77 15.74 -2.78
CA VAL A 86 -9.43 15.27 -2.42
C VAL A 86 -8.41 16.39 -2.57
N ASN A 87 -7.45 16.45 -1.65
CA ASN A 87 -6.32 17.36 -1.80
C ASN A 87 -5.28 16.82 -2.80
N ASN A 88 -4.32 17.66 -3.19
CA ASN A 88 -3.29 17.29 -4.19
C ASN A 88 -2.48 16.05 -3.81
N VAL A 89 -2.19 15.81 -2.52
CA VAL A 89 -1.47 14.62 -2.05
C VAL A 89 -2.34 13.37 -2.22
N GLN A 90 -3.61 13.46 -1.85
CA GLN A 90 -4.58 12.36 -2.01
C GLN A 90 -4.83 12.04 -3.47
N LEU A 91 -4.91 13.06 -4.33
CA LEU A 91 -5.04 12.89 -5.78
C LEU A 91 -3.80 12.20 -6.37
N ASP A 92 -2.61 12.58 -5.93
CA ASP A 92 -1.36 11.96 -6.37
C ASP A 92 -1.27 10.49 -5.96
N ILE A 93 -1.70 10.14 -4.73
CA ILE A 93 -1.80 8.75 -4.25
C ILE A 93 -2.82 7.97 -5.08
N ARG A 94 -4.02 8.53 -5.36
CA ARG A 94 -5.03 7.93 -6.25
C ARG A 94 -4.43 7.60 -7.60
N ASN A 95 -3.81 8.59 -8.24
CA ASN A 95 -3.21 8.44 -9.57
C ASN A 95 -2.12 7.35 -9.59
N GLY A 96 -1.31 7.26 -8.53
CA GLY A 96 -0.29 6.22 -8.40
C GLY A 96 -0.89 4.82 -8.22
N HIS A 97 -1.91 4.70 -7.37
CA HIS A 97 -2.65 3.45 -7.19
C HIS A 97 -3.32 3.01 -8.50
N ASP A 98 -4.03 3.92 -9.18
CA ASP A 98 -4.72 3.62 -10.45
C ASP A 98 -3.73 3.16 -11.52
N GLN A 99 -2.54 3.78 -11.62
CA GLN A 99 -1.49 3.34 -12.53
C GLN A 99 -1.02 1.91 -12.19
N THR A 100 -0.89 1.56 -10.91
CA THR A 100 -0.50 0.21 -10.50
C THR A 100 -1.58 -0.81 -10.85
N ILE A 101 -2.84 -0.51 -10.57
CA ILE A 101 -3.99 -1.33 -10.97
C ILE A 101 -4.04 -1.52 -12.48
N GLN A 102 -3.88 -0.44 -13.25
CA GLN A 102 -3.92 -0.50 -14.70
C GLN A 102 -2.81 -1.37 -15.30
N LYS A 103 -1.61 -1.37 -14.71
CA LYS A 103 -0.51 -2.27 -15.11
C LYS A 103 -0.90 -3.73 -14.94
N ILE A 104 -1.52 -4.08 -13.81
CA ILE A 104 -2.01 -5.44 -13.55
C ILE A 104 -3.07 -5.84 -14.59
N LEU A 105 -4.06 -4.97 -14.83
CA LEU A 105 -5.12 -5.22 -15.80
C LEU A 105 -4.58 -5.38 -17.22
N ASN A 106 -3.59 -4.59 -17.62
CA ASN A 106 -2.92 -4.71 -18.91
C ASN A 106 -2.19 -6.06 -19.02
N TRP A 107 -1.41 -6.47 -18.01
CA TRP A 107 -0.72 -7.76 -18.02
C TRP A 107 -1.69 -8.93 -18.14
N ILE A 108 -2.81 -8.87 -17.42
CA ILE A 108 -3.85 -9.89 -17.46
C ILE A 108 -4.57 -9.90 -18.81
N SER A 109 -4.83 -8.71 -19.39
CA SER A 109 -5.44 -8.58 -20.72
C SER A 109 -4.53 -9.13 -21.83
N ASP A 110 -3.22 -8.85 -21.73
CA ASP A 110 -2.23 -9.34 -22.70
C ASP A 110 -2.11 -10.87 -22.65
N ASP A 111 -2.21 -11.47 -21.45
CA ASP A 111 -2.25 -12.94 -21.30
C ASP A 111 -3.55 -13.55 -21.85
N GLY A 112 -4.67 -12.81 -21.82
CA GLY A 112 -5.96 -13.20 -22.44
C GLY A 112 -6.67 -14.38 -21.77
N ASP A 113 -6.29 -14.78 -20.56
CA ASP A 113 -6.67 -16.08 -19.97
C ASP A 113 -7.49 -16.00 -18.66
N ILE A 114 -7.92 -14.80 -18.23
CA ILE A 114 -8.53 -14.63 -16.90
C ILE A 114 -9.99 -15.07 -16.80
N ALA A 115 -10.72 -15.10 -17.93
CA ALA A 115 -12.14 -15.44 -17.92
C ALA A 115 -12.39 -16.87 -17.42
N GLY A 116 -13.26 -17.00 -16.43
CA GLY A 116 -13.58 -18.26 -15.77
C GLY A 116 -12.57 -18.74 -14.72
N LYS A 117 -11.36 -18.17 -14.66
CA LYS A 117 -10.35 -18.46 -13.63
C LYS A 117 -10.74 -17.88 -12.27
N THR A 118 -10.24 -18.50 -11.23
CA THR A 118 -10.43 -18.06 -9.85
C THR A 118 -9.34 -17.09 -9.45
N VAL A 119 -9.73 -15.96 -8.85
CA VAL A 119 -8.80 -14.95 -8.33
C VAL A 119 -9.10 -14.70 -6.85
N CYS A 120 -8.07 -14.72 -6.01
CA CYS A 120 -8.15 -14.27 -4.63
C CYS A 120 -7.47 -12.91 -4.52
N ASP A 121 -8.24 -11.88 -4.12
CA ASP A 121 -7.71 -10.54 -3.87
C ASP A 121 -7.61 -10.30 -2.35
N CYS A 122 -6.38 -10.31 -1.85
CA CYS A 122 -6.06 -10.20 -0.43
C CYS A 122 -5.78 -8.73 -0.07
N GLY A 123 -6.66 -8.11 0.72
CA GLY A 123 -6.65 -6.67 1.00
C GLY A 123 -7.27 -5.87 -0.14
N CYS A 124 -8.49 -6.24 -0.51
CA CYS A 124 -9.15 -5.71 -1.70
C CYS A 124 -9.60 -4.24 -1.57
N GLY A 125 -9.54 -3.66 -0.37
CA GLY A 125 -10.04 -2.32 -0.12
C GLY A 125 -11.49 -2.17 -0.59
N VAL A 126 -11.76 -1.13 -1.36
CA VAL A 126 -13.06 -0.86 -1.96
C VAL A 126 -13.29 -1.55 -3.33
N GLY A 127 -12.44 -2.53 -3.67
CA GLY A 127 -12.60 -3.35 -4.87
C GLY A 127 -11.94 -2.79 -6.13
N SER A 128 -10.95 -1.91 -6.01
CA SER A 128 -10.29 -1.24 -7.14
C SER A 128 -9.69 -2.22 -8.18
N LEU A 129 -9.23 -3.40 -7.75
CA LEU A 129 -8.74 -4.46 -8.64
C LEU A 129 -9.78 -5.58 -8.83
N ALA A 130 -10.42 -6.03 -7.74
CA ALA A 130 -11.37 -7.13 -7.76
C ALA A 130 -12.54 -6.90 -8.72
N ILE A 131 -13.09 -5.69 -8.76
CA ILE A 131 -14.25 -5.35 -9.59
C ILE A 131 -13.90 -5.39 -11.10
N PRO A 132 -12.84 -4.72 -11.59
CA PRO A 132 -12.43 -4.84 -12.98
C PRO A 132 -12.10 -6.28 -13.41
N LEU A 133 -11.44 -7.07 -12.55
CA LEU A 133 -11.17 -8.48 -12.86
C LEU A 133 -12.46 -9.31 -12.98
N ALA A 134 -13.46 -9.03 -12.14
CA ALA A 134 -14.78 -9.65 -12.26
C ALA A 134 -15.48 -9.27 -13.58
N GLN A 135 -15.35 -8.01 -14.03
CA GLN A 135 -15.85 -7.55 -15.33
C GLN A 135 -15.15 -8.26 -16.51
N MET A 136 -13.87 -8.61 -16.37
CA MET A 136 -13.13 -9.43 -17.34
C MET A 136 -13.51 -10.92 -17.29
N GLY A 137 -14.46 -11.32 -16.43
CA GLY A 137 -15.01 -12.67 -16.36
C GLY A 137 -14.33 -13.58 -15.33
N ALA A 138 -13.40 -13.09 -14.51
CA ALA A 138 -12.83 -13.87 -13.42
C ALA A 138 -13.87 -14.18 -12.33
N LYS A 139 -13.65 -15.29 -11.59
CA LYS A 139 -14.42 -15.63 -10.39
C LYS A 139 -13.65 -15.11 -9.17
N ILE A 140 -14.15 -14.07 -8.55
CA ILE A 140 -13.43 -13.32 -7.49
C ILE A 140 -13.82 -13.80 -6.10
N SER A 141 -12.81 -14.02 -5.26
CA SER A 141 -12.90 -14.14 -3.81
C SER A 141 -12.01 -13.04 -3.22
N ALA A 142 -12.61 -11.97 -2.71
CA ALA A 142 -11.89 -10.78 -2.26
C ALA A 142 -12.08 -10.55 -0.76
N SER A 143 -10.99 -10.32 -0.04
CA SER A 143 -11.02 -10.11 1.41
C SER A 143 -10.31 -8.82 1.80
N ASP A 144 -10.80 -8.20 2.87
CA ASP A 144 -10.12 -7.10 3.55
C ASP A 144 -10.20 -7.29 5.06
N ILE A 145 -9.22 -6.76 5.80
CA ILE A 145 -9.25 -6.79 7.27
C ILE A 145 -10.32 -5.88 7.84
N SER A 146 -10.73 -4.85 7.09
CA SER A 146 -11.79 -3.91 7.42
C SER A 146 -13.12 -4.38 6.85
N ASP A 147 -14.12 -4.53 7.72
CA ASP A 147 -15.49 -4.82 7.31
C ASP A 147 -16.12 -3.65 6.54
N ALA A 148 -15.77 -2.40 6.87
CA ALA A 148 -16.24 -1.23 6.16
C ALA A 148 -15.75 -1.24 4.70
N MET A 149 -14.47 -1.58 4.45
CA MET A 149 -13.91 -1.69 3.10
C MET A 149 -14.54 -2.84 2.31
N ALA A 150 -14.61 -4.03 2.90
CA ALA A 150 -15.20 -5.20 2.23
C ALA A 150 -16.68 -4.99 1.86
N ASN A 151 -17.46 -4.35 2.74
CA ASN A 151 -18.86 -4.02 2.49
C ASN A 151 -19.00 -2.98 1.37
N GLU A 152 -18.18 -1.92 1.37
CA GLU A 152 -18.18 -0.92 0.30
C GLU A 152 -17.85 -1.56 -1.06
N ALA A 153 -16.85 -2.46 -1.12
CA ALA A 153 -16.53 -3.22 -2.33
C ALA A 153 -17.71 -4.06 -2.83
N ALA A 154 -18.42 -4.74 -1.89
CA ALA A 154 -19.60 -5.53 -2.21
C ALA A 154 -20.74 -4.66 -2.76
N ASP A 155 -20.98 -3.48 -2.16
CA ASP A 155 -22.02 -2.55 -2.60
C ASP A 155 -21.70 -1.96 -3.98
N ARG A 156 -20.46 -1.59 -4.25
CA ARG A 156 -20.00 -1.13 -5.58
C ARG A 156 -20.19 -2.21 -6.63
N ALA A 157 -19.76 -3.44 -6.35
CA ALA A 157 -19.91 -4.57 -7.26
C ALA A 157 -21.39 -4.85 -7.55
N LYS A 158 -22.25 -4.82 -6.54
CA LYS A 158 -23.70 -4.98 -6.67
C LYS A 158 -24.33 -3.87 -7.52
N ALA A 159 -23.95 -2.61 -7.28
CA ALA A 159 -24.42 -1.48 -8.06
C ALA A 159 -24.06 -1.59 -9.55
N MET A 160 -22.90 -2.21 -9.86
CA MET A 160 -22.44 -2.48 -11.22
C MET A 160 -23.00 -3.80 -11.81
N GLY A 161 -23.87 -4.51 -11.09
CA GLY A 161 -24.48 -5.77 -11.56
C GLY A 161 -23.54 -6.98 -11.56
N ILE A 162 -22.40 -6.92 -10.88
CA ILE A 162 -21.40 -7.99 -10.81
C ILE A 162 -21.92 -9.09 -9.90
N ARG A 163 -21.89 -10.36 -10.39
CA ARG A 163 -22.39 -11.54 -9.67
C ARG A 163 -21.31 -12.63 -9.46
N ASN A 164 -20.18 -12.50 -10.09
CA ASN A 164 -19.04 -13.44 -10.04
C ASN A 164 -17.95 -13.00 -9.05
N ALA A 165 -18.27 -12.08 -8.14
CA ALA A 165 -17.38 -11.63 -7.08
C ALA A 165 -18.02 -11.81 -5.70
N LYS A 166 -17.24 -12.32 -4.74
CA LYS A 166 -17.61 -12.46 -3.34
C LYS A 166 -16.62 -11.63 -2.51
N PHE A 167 -17.14 -10.74 -1.69
CA PHE A 167 -16.37 -9.91 -0.76
C PHE A 167 -16.65 -10.34 0.68
N TYR A 168 -15.62 -10.37 1.52
CA TYR A 168 -15.76 -10.76 2.94
C TYR A 168 -14.64 -10.20 3.80
N THR A 169 -14.91 -10.08 5.09
CA THR A 169 -13.93 -9.61 6.08
C THR A 169 -13.02 -10.75 6.52
N SER A 170 -11.71 -10.59 6.35
CA SER A 170 -10.70 -11.54 6.83
C SER A 170 -9.34 -10.85 6.93
N ASP A 171 -8.53 -11.18 7.93
CA ASP A 171 -7.11 -10.89 7.85
C ASP A 171 -6.44 -11.79 6.81
N LEU A 172 -5.32 -11.34 6.24
CA LEU A 172 -4.64 -12.00 5.15
C LEU A 172 -4.22 -13.44 5.52
N GLU A 173 -3.72 -13.65 6.72
CA GLU A 173 -3.21 -14.94 7.17
C GLU A 173 -4.33 -15.97 7.41
N SER A 174 -5.57 -15.52 7.58
CA SER A 174 -6.74 -16.38 7.75
C SER A 174 -7.40 -16.78 6.44
N VAL A 175 -7.03 -16.15 5.32
CA VAL A 175 -7.55 -16.51 3.98
C VAL A 175 -7.16 -17.94 3.64
N LYS A 176 -8.12 -18.72 3.13
CA LYS A 176 -7.94 -20.14 2.77
C LYS A 176 -8.46 -20.41 1.37
N GLY A 177 -8.02 -21.50 0.81
CA GLY A 177 -8.46 -21.97 -0.51
C GLY A 177 -7.30 -22.12 -1.48
N LYS A 178 -7.66 -22.38 -2.75
CA LYS A 178 -6.76 -22.46 -3.89
C LYS A 178 -7.36 -21.67 -5.04
N TYR A 179 -6.53 -20.88 -5.69
CA TYR A 179 -6.95 -19.94 -6.72
C TYR A 179 -5.92 -19.95 -7.86
N ASN A 180 -6.36 -19.79 -9.10
CA ASN A 180 -5.43 -19.66 -10.22
C ASN A 180 -4.48 -18.47 -10.02
N THR A 181 -5.03 -17.34 -9.59
CA THR A 181 -4.26 -16.11 -9.33
C THR A 181 -4.55 -15.58 -7.92
N VAL A 182 -3.51 -15.14 -7.23
CA VAL A 182 -3.61 -14.41 -5.96
C VAL A 182 -3.04 -13.02 -6.14
N THR A 183 -3.77 -12.01 -5.70
CA THR A 183 -3.36 -10.60 -5.75
C THR A 183 -3.25 -10.02 -4.33
N CYS A 184 -2.28 -9.14 -4.12
CA CYS A 184 -2.07 -8.42 -2.87
C CYS A 184 -1.44 -7.06 -3.21
N VAL A 185 -2.27 -6.03 -3.37
CA VAL A 185 -1.86 -4.72 -3.89
C VAL A 185 -2.03 -3.64 -2.83
N ASP A 186 -0.93 -2.92 -2.53
CA ASP A 186 -0.87 -1.83 -1.54
C ASP A 186 -1.20 -2.25 -0.09
N VAL A 187 -1.09 -3.55 0.22
CA VAL A 187 -1.34 -4.13 1.54
C VAL A 187 -0.04 -4.31 2.33
N ALA A 188 1.02 -4.75 1.65
CA ALA A 188 2.32 -5.05 2.28
C ALA A 188 2.91 -3.87 3.07
N ILE A 189 2.60 -2.64 2.65
CA ILE A 189 3.02 -1.40 3.32
C ILE A 189 2.54 -1.32 4.79
N HIS A 190 1.53 -2.08 5.18
CA HIS A 190 0.98 -2.13 6.54
C HIS A 190 1.56 -3.27 7.38
N TYR A 191 2.39 -4.14 6.80
CA TYR A 191 3.01 -5.27 7.48
C TYR A 191 4.44 -4.96 7.92
N PRO A 192 4.85 -5.36 9.14
CA PRO A 192 6.24 -5.27 9.57
C PRO A 192 7.18 -6.02 8.63
N THR A 193 8.37 -5.47 8.40
CA THR A 193 9.38 -6.03 7.47
C THR A 193 9.73 -7.48 7.80
N GLU A 194 9.72 -7.84 9.08
CA GLU A 194 10.03 -9.17 9.59
C GLU A 194 8.99 -10.23 9.17
N LYS A 195 7.73 -9.80 8.93
CA LYS A 195 6.64 -10.68 8.50
C LYS A 195 6.53 -10.83 6.98
N MET A 196 7.28 -10.05 6.21
CA MET A 196 7.12 -9.99 4.75
C MET A 196 7.33 -11.35 4.08
N ALA A 197 8.36 -12.10 4.46
CA ALA A 197 8.64 -13.42 3.88
C ALA A 197 7.53 -14.45 4.19
N GLU A 198 6.99 -14.42 5.42
CA GLU A 198 5.88 -15.29 5.83
C GLU A 198 4.61 -14.96 5.06
N MET A 199 4.29 -13.66 4.93
CA MET A 199 3.15 -13.19 4.16
C MET A 199 3.22 -13.62 2.69
N VAL A 200 4.37 -13.42 2.03
CA VAL A 200 4.58 -13.87 0.64
C VAL A 200 4.42 -15.39 0.52
N GLY A 201 5.01 -16.16 1.46
CA GLY A 201 4.84 -17.61 1.50
C GLY A 201 3.38 -18.04 1.62
N HIS A 202 2.59 -17.33 2.44
CA HIS A 202 1.15 -17.59 2.56
C HIS A 202 0.40 -17.30 1.26
N LEU A 203 0.62 -16.14 0.61
CA LEU A 203 0.04 -15.82 -0.70
C LEU A 203 0.35 -16.90 -1.74
N CYS A 204 1.61 -17.34 -1.81
CA CYS A 204 2.03 -18.43 -2.69
C CYS A 204 1.33 -19.76 -2.37
N SER A 205 1.04 -20.02 -1.09
CA SER A 205 0.32 -21.22 -0.67
C SER A 205 -1.11 -21.25 -1.19
N LEU A 206 -1.73 -20.10 -1.44
CA LEU A 206 -3.08 -19.95 -1.98
C LEU A 206 -3.10 -20.00 -3.52
N ALA A 207 -1.99 -19.68 -4.19
CA ALA A 207 -1.92 -19.55 -5.64
C ALA A 207 -1.54 -20.88 -6.32
N ASP A 208 -2.28 -21.26 -7.37
CA ASP A 208 -1.94 -22.40 -8.20
C ASP A 208 -1.01 -22.02 -9.35
N GLU A 209 -1.20 -20.85 -9.96
CA GLU A 209 -0.47 -20.44 -11.17
C GLU A 209 0.32 -19.15 -10.99
N ARG A 210 -0.27 -18.12 -10.34
CA ARG A 210 0.24 -16.74 -10.36
C ARG A 210 0.02 -15.99 -9.06
N VAL A 211 1.02 -15.22 -8.67
CA VAL A 211 0.94 -14.21 -7.60
C VAL A 211 1.26 -12.84 -8.17
N LEU A 212 0.44 -11.85 -7.85
CA LEU A 212 0.66 -10.42 -8.13
C LEU A 212 0.76 -9.69 -6.79
N ILE A 213 1.92 -9.11 -6.51
CA ILE A 213 2.15 -8.41 -5.25
C ILE A 213 2.76 -7.03 -5.50
N SER A 214 2.26 -6.03 -4.77
CA SER A 214 2.90 -4.72 -4.74
C SER A 214 3.36 -4.35 -3.33
N PHE A 215 4.45 -3.58 -3.25
CA PHE A 215 5.02 -3.11 -1.99
C PHE A 215 5.85 -1.85 -2.19
N ALA A 216 6.01 -1.06 -1.13
CA ALA A 216 6.92 0.09 -1.14
C ALA A 216 8.37 -0.42 -0.98
N PRO A 217 9.24 -0.23 -2.00
CA PRO A 217 10.60 -0.76 -1.96
C PRO A 217 11.48 0.02 -0.99
N LYS A 218 12.31 -0.71 -0.23
CA LYS A 218 13.32 -0.13 0.64
C LYS A 218 14.51 0.33 -0.17
N THR A 219 14.54 1.63 -0.50
CA THR A 219 15.68 2.27 -1.16
C THR A 219 16.22 3.38 -0.28
N TRP A 220 17.54 3.67 -0.36
CA TRP A 220 18.17 4.67 0.50
C TRP A 220 17.51 6.05 0.43
N TYR A 221 17.02 6.44 -0.74
CA TYR A 221 16.39 7.75 -0.92
C TYR A 221 14.93 7.77 -0.40
N TYR A 222 14.19 6.66 -0.42
CA TYR A 222 12.87 6.57 0.23
C TYR A 222 13.00 6.55 1.76
N GLU A 223 14.03 5.91 2.31
CA GLU A 223 14.35 6.03 3.73
C GLU A 223 14.69 7.48 4.12
N LEU A 224 15.44 8.18 3.27
CA LEU A 224 15.75 9.60 3.49
C LEU A 224 14.49 10.47 3.42
N LEU A 225 13.61 10.29 2.42
CA LEU A 225 12.34 11.01 2.30
C LEU A 225 11.41 10.73 3.48
N LYS A 226 11.33 9.49 3.95
CA LYS A 226 10.57 9.12 5.14
C LYS A 226 11.09 9.84 6.37
N LYS A 227 12.40 9.83 6.63
CA LYS A 227 13.03 10.56 7.75
C LYS A 227 12.78 12.08 7.67
N ILE A 228 12.83 12.65 6.46
CA ILE A 228 12.52 14.07 6.27
C ILE A 228 11.03 14.33 6.57
N GLY A 229 10.12 13.47 6.14
CA GLY A 229 8.69 13.58 6.43
C GLY A 229 8.37 13.49 7.93
N GLU A 230 9.09 12.65 8.67
CA GLU A 230 8.96 12.52 10.13
C GLU A 230 9.38 13.79 10.91
N LEU A 231 10.23 14.63 10.32
CA LEU A 231 10.62 15.93 10.90
C LEU A 231 9.52 17.00 10.79
N PHE A 232 8.48 16.75 9.99
CA PHE A 232 7.35 17.66 9.78
C PHE A 232 6.04 16.95 10.18
N PRO A 233 5.76 16.81 11.48
CA PRO A 233 4.55 16.14 11.93
C PRO A 233 3.31 16.91 11.48
N GLY A 234 2.61 16.39 10.50
CA GLY A 234 1.28 16.84 10.11
C GLY A 234 0.19 16.14 10.94
N PRO A 235 -1.07 16.62 10.91
CA PRO A 235 -2.18 16.05 11.67
C PRO A 235 -2.65 14.67 11.17
N SER A 236 -2.04 14.09 10.15
CA SER A 236 -2.43 12.77 9.67
C SER A 236 -1.63 11.68 10.38
N LYS A 237 -2.17 11.14 11.45
CA LYS A 237 -1.80 9.81 11.93
C LYS A 237 -2.22 8.79 10.88
N THR A 238 -1.37 8.56 9.89
CA THR A 238 -1.49 7.40 9.02
C THR A 238 -0.96 6.18 9.76
N THR A 239 -1.48 5.00 9.42
CA THR A 239 -0.85 3.73 9.83
C THR A 239 0.65 3.76 9.49
N ARG A 240 1.45 3.05 10.27
CA ARG A 240 2.89 2.93 9.99
C ARG A 240 3.08 2.40 8.58
N ALA A 241 3.84 3.12 7.76
CA ALA A 241 4.23 2.64 6.43
C ALA A 241 5.59 1.93 6.53
N TYR A 242 5.61 0.67 6.12
CA TYR A 242 6.82 -0.15 6.10
C TYR A 242 7.40 -0.18 4.68
N LEU A 243 8.73 -0.08 4.60
CA LEU A 243 9.47 -0.26 3.35
C LEU A 243 10.08 -1.67 3.34
N HIS A 244 9.96 -2.37 2.22
CA HIS A 244 10.39 -3.76 2.10
C HIS A 244 11.59 -3.91 1.16
N ASP A 245 12.54 -4.74 1.57
CA ASP A 245 13.64 -5.15 0.72
C ASP A 245 13.08 -6.08 -0.38
N GLU A 246 13.29 -5.69 -1.63
CA GLU A 246 12.82 -6.45 -2.79
C GLU A 246 13.43 -7.85 -2.83
N GLN A 247 14.69 -8.02 -2.38
CA GLN A 247 15.34 -9.33 -2.36
C GLN A 247 14.63 -10.31 -1.42
N VAL A 248 14.15 -9.84 -0.27
CA VAL A 248 13.36 -10.66 0.68
C VAL A 248 12.09 -11.19 0.02
N VAL A 249 11.42 -10.35 -0.79
CA VAL A 249 10.20 -10.76 -1.53
C VAL A 249 10.54 -11.79 -2.60
N ARG A 250 11.59 -11.56 -3.38
CA ARG A 250 12.04 -12.48 -4.44
C ARG A 250 12.46 -13.84 -3.88
N ASP A 251 13.23 -13.85 -2.79
CA ASP A 251 13.67 -15.08 -2.12
C ASP A 251 12.47 -15.88 -1.58
N ALA A 252 11.47 -15.20 -1.02
CA ALA A 252 10.27 -15.85 -0.52
C ALA A 252 9.42 -16.45 -1.65
N LEU A 253 9.27 -15.76 -2.79
CA LEU A 253 8.62 -16.26 -4.00
C LEU A 253 9.34 -17.51 -4.52
N GLN A 254 10.66 -17.42 -4.71
CA GLN A 254 11.48 -18.53 -5.19
C GLN A 254 11.42 -19.75 -4.27
N LYS A 255 11.51 -19.53 -2.95
CA LYS A 255 11.37 -20.61 -1.96
C LYS A 255 10.02 -21.32 -2.02
N ALA A 256 8.97 -20.61 -2.43
CA ALA A 256 7.62 -21.16 -2.60
C ALA A 256 7.38 -21.77 -3.99
N GLY A 257 8.40 -21.85 -4.88
CA GLY A 257 8.29 -22.43 -6.23
C GLY A 257 7.67 -21.46 -7.24
N PHE A 258 7.95 -20.16 -7.10
CA PHE A 258 7.51 -19.14 -8.04
C PHE A 258 8.71 -18.35 -8.57
N GLU A 259 8.70 -18.02 -9.85
CA GLU A 259 9.68 -17.14 -10.49
C GLU A 259 9.02 -15.84 -10.92
N VAL A 260 9.74 -14.71 -10.75
CA VAL A 260 9.28 -13.40 -11.19
C VAL A 260 9.31 -13.36 -12.72
N ALA A 261 8.13 -13.22 -13.32
CA ALA A 261 7.93 -13.18 -14.77
C ALA A 261 7.90 -11.74 -15.31
N ARG A 262 7.29 -10.82 -14.56
CA ARG A 262 7.20 -9.39 -14.92
C ARG A 262 7.35 -8.52 -13.69
N GLU A 263 7.87 -7.32 -13.89
CA GLU A 263 8.02 -6.33 -12.84
C GLU A 263 7.85 -4.92 -13.37
N GLU A 264 7.30 -4.05 -12.54
CA GLU A 264 7.11 -2.65 -12.86
C GLU A 264 7.29 -1.78 -11.60
N MET A 265 7.64 -0.53 -11.83
CA MET A 265 7.69 0.48 -10.78
C MET A 265 6.68 1.57 -11.08
N THR A 266 5.83 1.91 -10.12
CA THR A 266 5.00 3.11 -10.16
C THR A 266 5.60 4.13 -9.20
N GLY A 267 5.83 5.35 -9.68
CA GLY A 267 6.38 6.44 -8.88
C GLY A 267 5.70 7.76 -9.24
N THR A 268 5.04 8.38 -8.26
CA THR A 268 4.52 9.75 -8.32
C THR A 268 5.24 10.61 -7.28
N SER A 269 4.70 11.75 -6.88
CA SER A 269 5.31 12.58 -5.84
C SER A 269 5.17 11.98 -4.43
N PHE A 270 4.08 11.26 -4.17
CA PHE A 270 3.72 10.73 -2.83
C PHE A 270 3.34 9.24 -2.84
N TYR A 271 3.42 8.57 -3.97
CA TYR A 271 3.12 7.15 -4.09
C TYR A 271 4.26 6.43 -4.81
N PHE A 272 4.75 5.35 -4.20
CA PHE A 272 5.85 4.53 -4.73
C PHE A 272 5.52 3.07 -4.50
N SER A 273 5.40 2.30 -5.58
CA SER A 273 5.03 0.90 -5.52
C SER A 273 5.84 0.08 -6.52
N ARG A 274 6.53 -0.95 -6.03
CA ARG A 274 7.12 -2.02 -6.83
C ARG A 274 6.05 -3.09 -7.02
N LEU A 275 5.72 -3.39 -8.25
CA LEU A 275 4.81 -4.47 -8.63
C LEU A 275 5.61 -5.64 -9.19
N LEU A 276 5.36 -6.85 -8.67
CA LEU A 276 5.91 -8.10 -9.17
C LEU A 276 4.77 -9.05 -9.57
N GLU A 277 4.91 -9.66 -10.74
CA GLU A 277 4.17 -10.86 -11.11
C GLU A 277 5.10 -12.05 -11.01
N ALA A 278 4.72 -13.06 -10.25
CA ALA A 278 5.43 -14.32 -10.17
C ALA A 278 4.52 -15.48 -10.63
N LYS A 279 5.08 -16.39 -11.43
CA LYS A 279 4.41 -17.58 -11.96
C LYS A 279 5.02 -18.83 -11.34
N ARG A 280 4.18 -19.84 -11.10
CA ARG A 280 4.63 -21.13 -10.56
C ARG A 280 5.51 -21.85 -11.58
N VAL A 281 6.65 -22.40 -11.14
CA VAL A 281 7.58 -23.24 -11.92
C VAL A 281 7.44 -24.71 -11.57
#